data_bc04de894b598bb894a3cfcbae03dc52
#
_entry.id   bc04de894b598bb894a3cfcbae03dc52
#
_cell.length_a   1.000
_cell.length_b   1.000
_cell.length_c   1.000
_cell.angle_alpha   90.00
_cell.angle_beta   90.00
_cell.angle_gamma   90.00
#
_symmetry.space_group_name_H-M   'P 1'
#
loop_
_entity.id
_entity.type
_entity.pdbx_description
1 polymer ?
#
loop_
_entity_poly.entity_id
_entity_poly.type
_entity_poly.pdbx_seq_one_letter_code
_entity_poly.pdbx_strand_id
1 'polypeptide(L)'
;MSIPQAQSRLWSPAQIEARVVRYVDLRPCHNAFVDTRTPGSEAKENFTIIGPGVSENPEQHVHIAEPHGFNIGGARQPQGSVNSQHSHDTAEVFIVHSGRWRFDLGEHGDDAQVTAGPGDVISLPTKTFRGFTNIGRDDGFLFAILGEDDPGSVLWAPAVFDMASKYGLVLLESGQLIDTVAGQQVPADARPMPVTSPDQVSQMQRISKAEAEHFVWRAGGRDATPTTEIIGDGAPLGWPHGFTVERLELEGADTHSLPIVSSPEVVFVHSGNLVIRWPGGEVALGGGDTITIPSGADWVLTSGDGCVAYRVSRD
;
A
#
# COMPACT_ATOMS: atom_id res chain seq x y z
N MET A 1 32.52 -15.15 -20.97
CA MET A 1 32.53 -13.82 -20.33
C MET A 1 32.17 -14.05 -18.88
N SER A 2 33.06 -13.81 -17.93
CA SER A 2 32.79 -13.93 -16.49
C SER A 2 31.88 -12.80 -16.07
N ILE A 3 30.72 -13.13 -15.52
CA ILE A 3 29.83 -12.15 -14.86
C ILE A 3 30.64 -11.59 -13.69
N PRO A 4 30.80 -10.26 -13.54
CA PRO A 4 31.44 -9.69 -12.37
C PRO A 4 30.67 -10.15 -11.13
N GLN A 5 31.31 -10.84 -10.20
CA GLN A 5 30.76 -11.05 -8.86
C GLN A 5 30.50 -9.66 -8.25
N ALA A 6 29.24 -9.35 -7.96
CA ALA A 6 28.89 -8.16 -7.22
C ALA A 6 29.68 -8.19 -5.90
N GLN A 7 30.55 -7.21 -5.68
CA GLN A 7 31.26 -7.09 -4.41
C GLN A 7 30.21 -6.87 -3.32
N SER A 8 30.15 -7.75 -2.33
CA SER A 8 29.23 -7.61 -1.21
C SER A 8 29.52 -6.28 -0.49
N ARG A 9 28.53 -5.40 -0.44
CA ARG A 9 28.61 -4.13 0.25
C ARG A 9 28.43 -4.38 1.75
N LEU A 10 29.35 -3.88 2.56
CA LEU A 10 29.20 -3.92 4.01
C LEU A 10 28.27 -2.77 4.45
N TRP A 11 27.09 -3.12 4.96
CA TRP A 11 26.15 -2.18 5.55
C TRP A 11 26.40 -2.09 7.06
N SER A 12 26.51 -0.87 7.61
CA SER A 12 26.57 -0.68 9.06
C SER A 12 25.17 -0.79 9.69
N PRO A 13 25.08 -1.14 10.99
CA PRO A 13 23.79 -1.17 11.69
C PRO A 13 23.02 0.15 11.60
N ALA A 14 23.69 1.29 11.71
CA ALA A 14 23.04 2.60 11.59
C ALA A 14 22.45 2.87 10.20
N GLN A 15 23.11 2.40 9.14
CA GLN A 15 22.58 2.51 7.78
C GLN A 15 21.32 1.64 7.57
N ILE A 16 21.28 0.47 8.20
CA ILE A 16 20.11 -0.41 8.11
C ILE A 16 18.98 0.12 9.01
N GLU A 17 19.28 0.59 10.24
CA GLU A 17 18.25 1.19 11.10
C GLU A 17 17.59 2.41 10.44
N ALA A 18 18.32 3.22 9.68
CA ALA A 18 17.76 4.33 8.90
C ALA A 18 16.83 3.89 7.75
N ARG A 19 16.74 2.59 7.47
CA ARG A 19 15.86 1.96 6.48
C ARG A 19 14.67 1.25 7.11
N VAL A 20 14.52 1.37 8.42
CA VAL A 20 13.38 0.82 9.16
C VAL A 20 12.36 1.92 9.41
N VAL A 21 11.12 1.64 9.08
CA VAL A 21 9.97 2.46 9.48
C VAL A 21 9.19 1.67 10.51
N ARG A 22 9.25 2.14 11.77
CA ARG A 22 8.53 1.53 12.88
C ARG A 22 7.05 1.89 12.80
N TYR A 23 6.18 0.92 13.04
CA TYR A 23 4.73 1.15 13.03
C TYR A 23 4.30 2.25 14.00
N VAL A 24 4.94 2.30 15.17
CA VAL A 24 4.67 3.30 16.20
C VAL A 24 5.15 4.71 15.84
N ASP A 25 6.09 4.82 14.89
CA ASP A 25 6.66 6.09 14.44
C ASP A 25 6.04 6.59 13.13
N LEU A 26 5.03 5.90 12.61
CA LEU A 26 4.31 6.33 11.42
C LEU A 26 3.69 7.71 11.62
N ARG A 27 3.94 8.62 10.67
CA ARG A 27 3.43 10.01 10.70
C ARG A 27 2.21 10.14 9.79
N PRO A 28 1.02 10.31 10.36
CA PRO A 28 -0.20 10.39 9.58
C PRO A 28 -0.35 11.72 8.85
N CYS A 29 -0.97 11.66 7.68
CA CYS A 29 -1.58 12.79 7.02
C CYS A 29 -3.10 12.66 7.10
N HIS A 30 -3.75 13.61 7.77
CA HIS A 30 -5.21 13.62 7.95
C HIS A 30 -5.96 14.34 6.81
N ASN A 31 -5.25 14.99 5.91
CA ASN A 31 -5.77 15.71 4.76
C ASN A 31 -5.04 15.34 3.47
N ALA A 32 -4.82 14.04 3.30
CA ALA A 32 -4.09 13.52 2.14
C ALA A 32 -4.88 13.60 0.83
N PHE A 33 -6.22 13.56 0.90
CA PHE A 33 -7.07 13.34 -0.27
C PHE A 33 -8.31 14.23 -0.27
N VAL A 34 -8.88 14.47 -1.45
CA VAL A 34 -10.04 15.34 -1.66
C VAL A 34 -11.30 14.94 -0.89
N ASP A 35 -11.39 13.69 -0.44
CA ASP A 35 -12.51 13.20 0.36
C ASP A 35 -12.32 13.36 1.90
N THR A 36 -11.20 13.92 2.35
CA THR A 36 -10.78 13.96 3.76
C THR A 36 -11.83 14.52 4.73
N ARG A 37 -12.69 15.47 4.28
CA ARG A 37 -13.75 16.08 5.11
C ARG A 37 -15.14 15.56 4.78
N THR A 38 -15.23 14.60 3.85
CA THR A 38 -16.54 14.04 3.48
C THR A 38 -17.04 13.09 4.57
N PRO A 39 -18.37 12.95 4.75
CA PRO A 39 -18.92 12.13 5.82
C PRO A 39 -18.37 10.71 5.85
N GLY A 40 -17.82 10.33 6.99
CA GLY A 40 -17.18 9.03 7.20
C GLY A 40 -15.69 8.98 6.86
N SER A 41 -15.10 10.04 6.28
CA SER A 41 -13.68 10.07 5.94
C SER A 41 -12.83 10.94 6.87
N GLU A 42 -13.46 11.63 7.83
CA GLU A 42 -12.81 12.66 8.65
C GLU A 42 -11.73 12.12 9.60
N ALA A 43 -11.84 10.85 9.98
CA ALA A 43 -10.96 10.23 10.98
C ALA A 43 -9.91 9.30 10.36
N LYS A 44 -9.76 9.31 9.03
CA LYS A 44 -8.76 8.47 8.38
C LYS A 44 -7.36 9.06 8.49
N GLU A 45 -6.38 8.20 8.63
CA GLU A 45 -4.97 8.51 8.60
C GLU A 45 -4.31 7.83 7.41
N ASN A 46 -3.58 8.61 6.62
CA ASN A 46 -2.87 8.11 5.45
C ASN A 46 -1.37 8.28 5.66
N PHE A 47 -0.60 7.32 5.19
CA PHE A 47 0.84 7.28 5.38
C PHE A 47 1.53 7.06 4.02
N THR A 48 2.65 7.76 3.78
CA THR A 48 3.59 7.44 2.72
C THR A 48 4.84 6.84 3.36
N ILE A 49 5.00 5.54 3.21
CA ILE A 49 6.08 4.78 3.84
C ILE A 49 7.30 4.79 2.92
N ILE A 50 7.12 4.44 1.64
CA ILE A 50 8.19 4.41 0.65
C ILE A 50 7.71 5.07 -0.65
N GLY A 51 8.55 5.91 -1.24
CA GLY A 51 8.28 6.61 -2.48
C GLY A 51 7.41 7.86 -2.30
N PRO A 52 7.09 8.61 -3.40
CA PRO A 52 6.29 9.82 -3.34
C PRO A 52 4.83 9.56 -2.94
N GLY A 53 4.29 8.36 -3.24
CA GLY A 53 2.89 8.04 -3.02
C GLY A 53 1.94 8.82 -3.94
N VAL A 54 0.65 8.80 -3.61
CA VAL A 54 -0.44 9.44 -4.39
C VAL A 54 -1.16 10.55 -3.62
N SER A 55 -0.57 11.05 -2.54
CA SER A 55 -1.18 12.10 -1.74
C SER A 55 -1.34 13.40 -2.53
N GLU A 56 -2.50 14.02 -2.40
CA GLU A 56 -2.82 15.34 -2.96
C GLU A 56 -2.35 16.47 -2.05
N ASN A 57 -1.79 16.13 -0.88
CA ASN A 57 -1.16 17.08 0.03
C ASN A 57 0.36 17.07 -0.15
N PRO A 58 0.97 18.13 -0.69
CA PRO A 58 2.41 18.18 -0.92
C PRO A 58 3.25 18.20 0.37
N GLU A 59 2.63 18.48 1.52
CA GLU A 59 3.28 18.48 2.83
C GLU A 59 3.28 17.10 3.52
N GLN A 60 2.71 16.08 2.87
CA GLN A 60 2.70 14.74 3.45
C GLN A 60 4.13 14.23 3.68
N HIS A 61 4.36 13.72 4.89
CA HIS A 61 5.66 13.14 5.24
C HIS A 61 5.91 11.84 4.46
N VAL A 62 7.09 11.75 3.84
CA VAL A 62 7.62 10.54 3.22
C VAL A 62 8.71 9.97 4.11
N HIS A 63 8.55 8.73 4.58
CA HIS A 63 9.54 8.11 5.47
C HIS A 63 10.81 7.69 4.73
N ILE A 64 10.69 7.05 3.58
CA ILE A 64 11.79 6.60 2.73
C ILE A 64 11.54 7.06 1.30
N ALA A 65 12.35 7.99 0.80
CA ALA A 65 12.20 8.56 -0.54
C ALA A 65 12.97 7.78 -1.64
N GLU A 66 13.74 6.75 -1.27
CA GLU A 66 14.49 5.93 -2.24
C GLU A 66 13.52 5.19 -3.18
N PRO A 67 13.70 5.27 -4.51
CA PRO A 67 12.85 4.58 -5.48
C PRO A 67 13.09 3.06 -5.44
N HIS A 68 12.00 2.29 -5.57
CA HIS A 68 11.99 0.83 -5.51
C HIS A 68 11.38 0.17 -6.76
N GLY A 69 10.83 0.97 -7.69
CA GLY A 69 9.98 0.49 -8.79
C GLY A 69 8.51 0.31 -8.36
N PHE A 70 8.22 0.64 -7.10
CA PHE A 70 6.88 0.66 -6.50
C PHE A 70 6.87 1.59 -5.29
N ASN A 71 5.69 1.97 -4.85
CA ASN A 71 5.47 2.79 -3.66
C ASN A 71 4.80 1.97 -2.56
N ILE A 72 5.07 2.34 -1.30
CA ILE A 72 4.37 1.77 -0.15
C ILE A 72 3.67 2.88 0.61
N GLY A 73 2.36 2.72 0.77
CA GLY A 73 1.52 3.55 1.61
C GLY A 73 0.86 2.75 2.72
N GLY A 74 0.06 3.44 3.52
CA GLY A 74 -0.79 2.83 4.53
C GLY A 74 -2.03 3.66 4.79
N ALA A 75 -3.09 2.99 5.23
CA ALA A 75 -4.31 3.62 5.70
C ALA A 75 -4.69 3.04 7.06
N ARG A 76 -4.76 3.89 8.09
CA ARG A 76 -5.29 3.54 9.40
C ARG A 76 -6.63 4.22 9.59
N GLN A 77 -7.64 3.44 9.93
CA GLN A 77 -9.01 3.94 9.96
C GLN A 77 -9.78 3.32 11.12
N PRO A 78 -10.52 4.12 11.90
CA PRO A 78 -11.46 3.61 12.88
C PRO A 78 -12.68 2.94 12.22
N GLN A 79 -13.48 2.26 13.04
CA GLN A 79 -14.72 1.63 12.57
C GLN A 79 -15.60 2.62 11.81
N GLY A 80 -16.10 2.18 10.64
CA GLY A 80 -17.01 2.93 9.80
C GLY A 80 -16.35 4.02 8.93
N SER A 81 -15.04 4.23 9.08
CA SER A 81 -14.33 5.18 8.25
C SER A 81 -14.19 4.70 6.81
N VAL A 82 -14.38 5.62 5.87
CA VAL A 82 -14.53 5.33 4.43
C VAL A 82 -13.41 5.99 3.63
N ASN A 83 -12.87 5.27 2.67
CA ASN A 83 -12.19 5.83 1.50
C ASN A 83 -13.16 5.81 0.33
N SER A 84 -13.37 6.99 -0.28
CA SER A 84 -14.35 7.18 -1.35
C SER A 84 -13.93 6.49 -2.65
N GLN A 85 -14.88 6.33 -3.57
CA GLN A 85 -14.68 5.65 -4.86
C GLN A 85 -13.64 6.37 -5.72
N HIS A 86 -12.57 5.67 -6.03
CA HIS A 86 -11.44 6.14 -6.83
C HIS A 86 -10.84 5.02 -7.67
N SER A 87 -9.96 5.39 -8.58
CA SER A 87 -9.21 4.46 -9.42
C SER A 87 -7.77 4.93 -9.57
N HIS A 88 -6.88 4.01 -9.91
CA HIS A 88 -5.47 4.27 -10.24
C HIS A 88 -5.13 3.74 -11.64
N ASP A 89 -4.16 4.37 -12.28
CA ASP A 89 -3.60 3.90 -13.54
C ASP A 89 -2.53 2.82 -13.33
N THR A 90 -1.93 2.77 -12.14
CA THR A 90 -0.97 1.75 -11.72
C THR A 90 -1.65 0.67 -10.89
N ALA A 91 -1.02 -0.49 -10.77
CA ALA A 91 -1.50 -1.57 -9.92
C ALA A 91 -1.56 -1.13 -8.45
N GLU A 92 -2.60 -1.55 -7.74
CA GLU A 92 -2.73 -1.32 -6.31
C GLU A 92 -3.09 -2.63 -5.60
N VAL A 93 -2.31 -2.92 -4.55
CA VAL A 93 -2.44 -4.13 -3.75
C VAL A 93 -2.55 -3.74 -2.29
N PHE A 94 -3.49 -4.33 -1.58
CA PHE A 94 -3.64 -4.15 -0.13
C PHE A 94 -3.31 -5.45 0.59
N ILE A 95 -2.50 -5.34 1.65
CA ILE A 95 -2.31 -6.37 2.65
C ILE A 95 -3.02 -5.92 3.91
N VAL A 96 -3.99 -6.67 4.38
CA VAL A 96 -4.70 -6.35 5.62
C VAL A 96 -3.81 -6.68 6.82
N HIS A 97 -3.26 -5.66 7.46
CA HIS A 97 -2.50 -5.86 8.69
C HIS A 97 -3.42 -6.09 9.89
N SER A 98 -4.45 -5.25 10.03
CA SER A 98 -5.43 -5.35 11.12
C SER A 98 -6.81 -4.84 10.70
N GLY A 99 -7.83 -5.14 11.48
CA GLY A 99 -9.21 -4.77 11.22
C GLY A 99 -9.92 -5.73 10.27
N ARG A 100 -11.14 -5.38 9.92
CA ARG A 100 -11.94 -6.08 8.90
C ARG A 100 -12.45 -5.06 7.90
N TRP A 101 -12.17 -5.30 6.65
CA TRP A 101 -12.39 -4.33 5.60
C TRP A 101 -13.43 -4.82 4.60
N ARG A 102 -14.24 -3.89 4.10
CA ARG A 102 -15.10 -4.10 2.95
C ARG A 102 -14.61 -3.20 1.83
N PHE A 103 -14.43 -3.77 0.66
CA PHE A 103 -14.13 -3.08 -0.57
C PHE A 103 -15.39 -3.02 -1.40
N ASP A 104 -15.82 -1.83 -1.76
CA ASP A 104 -17.01 -1.54 -2.56
C ASP A 104 -16.55 -1.16 -3.97
N LEU A 105 -16.98 -1.93 -4.99
CA LEU A 105 -16.48 -1.81 -6.36
C LEU A 105 -17.51 -1.16 -7.28
N GLY A 106 -17.04 -0.41 -8.27
CA GLY A 106 -17.83 0.36 -9.22
C GLY A 106 -17.92 1.84 -8.86
N GLU A 107 -18.44 2.66 -9.80
CA GLU A 107 -18.54 4.12 -9.65
C GLU A 107 -19.30 4.53 -8.37
N HIS A 108 -20.34 3.78 -8.03
CA HIS A 108 -21.19 4.02 -6.86
C HIS A 108 -20.97 3.00 -5.73
N GLY A 109 -19.99 2.09 -5.87
CA GLY A 109 -19.73 1.03 -4.91
C GLY A 109 -20.76 -0.09 -4.88
N ASP A 110 -21.57 -0.25 -5.91
CA ASP A 110 -22.69 -1.17 -5.98
C ASP A 110 -22.55 -2.29 -7.02
N ASP A 111 -21.48 -2.31 -7.81
CA ASP A 111 -21.20 -3.39 -8.77
C ASP A 111 -20.92 -4.72 -8.04
N ALA A 112 -20.02 -4.68 -7.06
CA ALA A 112 -19.68 -5.82 -6.22
C ALA A 112 -19.11 -5.35 -4.87
N GLN A 113 -19.09 -6.27 -3.92
CA GLN A 113 -18.46 -6.07 -2.61
C GLN A 113 -17.64 -7.29 -2.24
N VAL A 114 -16.49 -7.07 -1.64
CA VAL A 114 -15.65 -8.12 -1.07
C VAL A 114 -15.16 -7.68 0.31
N THR A 115 -15.07 -8.62 1.24
CA THR A 115 -14.53 -8.34 2.58
C THR A 115 -13.19 -9.04 2.75
N ALA A 116 -12.30 -8.45 3.56
CA ALA A 116 -11.01 -9.03 3.89
C ALA A 116 -10.69 -8.84 5.37
N GLY A 117 -9.91 -9.75 5.91
CA GLY A 117 -9.42 -9.76 7.29
C GLY A 117 -7.89 -9.86 7.35
N PRO A 118 -7.32 -9.88 8.58
CA PRO A 118 -5.87 -9.87 8.77
C PRO A 118 -5.16 -10.97 7.97
N GLY A 119 -4.11 -10.57 7.24
CA GLY A 119 -3.31 -11.44 6.38
C GLY A 119 -3.86 -11.64 4.97
N ASP A 120 -5.13 -11.31 4.69
CA ASP A 120 -5.65 -11.37 3.32
C ASP A 120 -4.95 -10.32 2.43
N VAL A 121 -4.76 -10.67 1.16
CA VAL A 121 -4.19 -9.78 0.14
C VAL A 121 -5.24 -9.53 -0.93
N ILE A 122 -5.44 -8.26 -1.26
CA ILE A 122 -6.40 -7.84 -2.28
C ILE A 122 -5.64 -7.09 -3.35
N SER A 123 -5.80 -7.50 -4.60
CA SER A 123 -5.30 -6.78 -5.75
C SER A 123 -6.45 -6.44 -6.68
N LEU A 124 -6.72 -5.17 -6.85
CA LEU A 124 -7.77 -4.72 -7.76
C LEU A 124 -7.16 -4.27 -9.09
N PRO A 125 -7.79 -4.61 -10.22
CA PRO A 125 -7.30 -4.18 -11.53
C PRO A 125 -7.24 -2.66 -11.64
N THR A 126 -6.29 -2.18 -12.45
CA THR A 126 -6.26 -0.77 -12.86
C THR A 126 -7.57 -0.39 -13.55
N LYS A 127 -7.90 0.90 -13.53
CA LYS A 127 -9.15 1.42 -14.14
C LYS A 127 -10.45 0.78 -13.60
N THR A 128 -10.43 0.37 -12.34
CA THR A 128 -11.61 -0.07 -11.61
C THR A 128 -11.86 0.92 -10.48
N PHE A 129 -13.09 1.45 -10.40
CA PHE A 129 -13.46 2.24 -9.23
C PHE A 129 -13.62 1.33 -8.01
N ARG A 130 -12.98 1.74 -6.91
CA ARG A 130 -13.08 1.09 -5.60
C ARG A 130 -13.09 2.12 -4.49
N GLY A 131 -13.81 1.81 -3.45
CA GLY A 131 -13.74 2.42 -2.15
C GLY A 131 -13.58 1.34 -1.09
N PHE A 132 -13.20 1.70 0.12
CA PHE A 132 -13.09 0.73 1.20
C PHE A 132 -13.49 1.32 2.55
N THR A 133 -14.01 0.46 3.41
CA THR A 133 -14.51 0.83 4.74
C THR A 133 -13.98 -0.14 5.77
N ASN A 134 -13.47 0.36 6.89
CA ASN A 134 -13.23 -0.50 8.04
C ASN A 134 -14.56 -0.87 8.69
N ILE A 135 -14.97 -2.13 8.54
CA ILE A 135 -16.18 -2.69 9.14
C ILE A 135 -15.89 -3.47 10.43
N GLY A 136 -14.62 -3.50 10.86
CA GLY A 136 -14.18 -4.06 12.14
C GLY A 136 -14.64 -3.20 13.32
N ARG A 137 -14.40 -3.67 14.55
CA ARG A 137 -14.76 -2.95 15.78
C ARG A 137 -13.67 -1.98 16.24
N ASP A 138 -12.44 -2.30 15.89
CA ASP A 138 -11.24 -1.57 16.30
C ASP A 138 -10.64 -0.85 15.08
N ASP A 139 -9.63 -0.02 15.33
CA ASP A 139 -8.86 0.60 14.27
C ASP A 139 -8.21 -0.47 13.38
N GLY A 140 -8.40 -0.34 12.08
CA GLY A 140 -7.78 -1.21 11.10
C GLY A 140 -6.62 -0.54 10.38
N PHE A 141 -5.65 -1.34 9.93
CA PHE A 141 -4.55 -0.88 9.12
C PHE A 141 -4.43 -1.70 7.83
N LEU A 142 -4.42 -1.00 6.70
CA LEU A 142 -4.07 -1.52 5.39
C LEU A 142 -2.65 -1.08 5.03
N PHE A 143 -1.82 -2.03 4.64
CA PHE A 143 -0.55 -1.79 3.97
C PHE A 143 -0.82 -1.80 2.46
N ALA A 144 -0.52 -0.70 1.77
CA ALA A 144 -0.84 -0.51 0.36
C ALA A 144 0.43 -0.47 -0.49
N ILE A 145 0.44 -1.19 -1.61
CA ILE A 145 1.52 -1.21 -2.59
C ILE A 145 0.97 -0.65 -3.89
N LEU A 146 1.63 0.36 -4.44
CA LEU A 146 1.31 0.98 -5.72
C LEU A 146 2.46 0.73 -6.71
N GLY A 147 2.14 0.33 -7.92
CA GLY A 147 3.13 0.09 -8.96
C GLY A 147 3.88 1.35 -9.40
N GLU A 148 5.06 1.16 -9.97
CA GLU A 148 5.96 2.18 -10.51
C GLU A 148 6.55 3.13 -9.45
N ASP A 149 7.62 3.85 -9.80
CA ASP A 149 8.23 4.89 -8.94
C ASP A 149 7.40 6.17 -8.90
N ASP A 150 6.67 6.46 -9.98
CA ASP A 150 5.63 7.49 -10.05
C ASP A 150 4.27 6.81 -10.21
N PRO A 151 3.50 6.64 -9.13
CA PRO A 151 2.23 5.94 -9.18
C PRO A 151 1.10 6.74 -9.85
N GLY A 152 1.38 7.95 -10.33
CA GLY A 152 0.42 8.83 -10.96
C GLY A 152 -0.53 9.50 -9.98
N SER A 153 -1.71 9.83 -10.46
CA SER A 153 -2.76 10.54 -9.71
C SER A 153 -3.94 9.63 -9.38
N VAL A 154 -4.70 10.04 -8.37
CA VAL A 154 -5.98 9.40 -8.06
C VAL A 154 -7.04 9.92 -9.02
N LEU A 155 -7.77 9.01 -9.67
CA LEU A 155 -8.96 9.33 -10.45
C LEU A 155 -10.19 9.11 -9.56
N TRP A 156 -10.84 10.18 -9.13
CA TRP A 156 -12.02 10.14 -8.28
C TRP A 156 -13.30 9.90 -9.08
N ALA A 157 -14.23 9.14 -8.52
CA ALA A 157 -15.57 9.03 -9.09
C ALA A 157 -16.28 10.41 -9.07
N PRO A 158 -17.17 10.71 -10.06
CA PRO A 158 -17.78 12.04 -10.19
C PRO A 158 -18.45 12.55 -8.91
N ALA A 159 -19.18 11.70 -8.20
CA ALA A 159 -19.87 12.06 -6.97
C ALA A 159 -18.95 12.50 -5.83
N VAL A 160 -17.67 12.10 -5.84
CA VAL A 160 -16.68 12.49 -4.82
C VAL A 160 -16.35 13.98 -4.94
N PHE A 161 -16.20 14.51 -6.15
CA PHE A 161 -15.95 15.94 -6.37
C PHE A 161 -17.13 16.78 -5.89
N ASP A 162 -18.37 16.35 -6.20
CA ASP A 162 -19.58 17.05 -5.74
C ASP A 162 -19.70 17.05 -4.22
N MET A 163 -19.30 15.98 -3.59
CA MET A 163 -19.29 15.86 -2.13
C MET A 163 -18.18 16.74 -1.53
N ALA A 164 -16.94 16.62 -2.02
CA ALA A 164 -15.79 17.37 -1.55
C ALA A 164 -16.04 18.89 -1.58
N SER A 165 -16.61 19.41 -2.67
CA SER A 165 -16.90 20.82 -2.83
C SER A 165 -17.87 21.35 -1.75
N LYS A 166 -18.85 20.55 -1.32
CA LYS A 166 -19.80 20.90 -0.25
C LYS A 166 -19.13 21.02 1.12
N TYR A 167 -17.98 20.37 1.29
CA TYR A 167 -17.17 20.38 2.51
C TYR A 167 -15.91 21.26 2.39
N GLY A 168 -15.87 22.13 1.37
CA GLY A 168 -14.83 23.12 1.20
C GLY A 168 -13.49 22.61 0.70
N LEU A 169 -13.49 21.43 0.07
CA LEU A 169 -12.30 20.84 -0.52
C LEU A 169 -12.26 21.06 -2.03
N VAL A 170 -11.14 21.52 -2.54
CA VAL A 170 -10.92 21.79 -3.96
C VAL A 170 -9.60 21.12 -4.39
N LEU A 171 -9.70 20.10 -5.24
CA LEU A 171 -8.53 19.55 -5.90
C LEU A 171 -8.19 20.37 -7.14
N LEU A 172 -6.94 20.78 -7.30
CA LEU A 172 -6.47 21.55 -8.44
C LEU A 172 -5.94 20.64 -9.56
N GLU A 173 -5.93 21.14 -10.81
CA GLU A 173 -5.29 20.45 -11.96
C GLU A 173 -3.81 20.12 -11.71
N SER A 174 -3.14 20.84 -10.81
CA SER A 174 -1.79 20.55 -10.36
C SER A 174 -1.67 19.30 -9.48
N GLY A 175 -2.79 18.69 -9.08
CA GLY A 175 -2.85 17.59 -8.09
C GLY A 175 -2.84 18.06 -6.64
N GLN A 176 -2.77 19.38 -6.38
CA GLN A 176 -2.76 19.92 -5.02
C GLN A 176 -4.18 20.06 -4.47
N LEU A 177 -4.40 19.55 -3.26
CA LEU A 177 -5.63 19.75 -2.50
C LEU A 177 -5.59 21.12 -1.78
N ILE A 178 -6.70 21.87 -1.87
CA ILE A 178 -6.96 23.10 -1.12
C ILE A 178 -8.11 22.86 -0.15
N ASP A 179 -7.87 23.11 1.12
CA ASP A 179 -8.86 23.04 2.19
C ASP A 179 -9.31 24.47 2.60
N THR A 180 -10.43 24.92 2.03
CA THR A 180 -10.95 26.29 2.31
C THR A 180 -11.52 26.41 3.71
N VAL A 181 -11.95 25.31 4.34
CA VAL A 181 -12.41 25.28 5.74
C VAL A 181 -11.23 25.44 6.70
N ALA A 182 -10.05 24.92 6.35
CA ALA A 182 -8.81 25.17 7.08
C ALA A 182 -8.22 26.57 6.83
N GLY A 183 -8.89 27.41 6.03
CA GLY A 183 -8.46 28.79 5.73
C GLY A 183 -7.52 28.92 4.53
N GLN A 184 -7.26 27.84 3.80
CA GLN A 184 -6.49 27.93 2.56
C GLN A 184 -7.33 28.63 1.48
N GLN A 185 -6.64 29.31 0.56
CA GLN A 185 -7.29 30.02 -0.54
C GLN A 185 -6.87 29.36 -1.88
N VAL A 186 -7.85 29.22 -2.78
CA VAL A 186 -7.56 28.81 -4.15
C VAL A 186 -6.78 29.93 -4.82
N PRO A 187 -5.55 29.69 -5.33
CA PRO A 187 -4.79 30.72 -6.06
C PRO A 187 -5.58 31.25 -7.25
N ALA A 188 -5.46 32.54 -7.55
CA ALA A 188 -6.26 33.20 -8.58
C ALA A 188 -6.03 32.67 -10.00
N ASP A 189 -4.86 32.10 -10.27
CA ASP A 189 -4.44 31.49 -11.52
C ASP A 189 -4.59 29.96 -11.55
N ALA A 190 -4.96 29.33 -10.43
CA ALA A 190 -5.16 27.90 -10.34
C ALA A 190 -6.53 27.49 -10.90
N ARG A 191 -6.55 26.29 -11.49
CA ARG A 191 -7.78 25.71 -12.02
C ARG A 191 -8.18 24.49 -11.18
N PRO A 192 -9.44 24.38 -10.78
CA PRO A 192 -9.96 23.15 -10.20
C PRO A 192 -9.82 21.98 -11.18
N MET A 193 -9.52 20.81 -10.64
CA MET A 193 -9.51 19.55 -11.40
C MET A 193 -10.89 19.34 -12.03
N PRO A 194 -10.97 19.07 -13.32
CA PRO A 194 -12.23 18.68 -13.95
C PRO A 194 -12.84 17.45 -13.30
N VAL A 195 -14.14 17.46 -13.11
CA VAL A 195 -14.87 16.25 -12.67
C VAL A 195 -14.69 15.16 -13.72
N THR A 196 -14.47 13.93 -13.26
CA THR A 196 -14.36 12.75 -14.13
C THR A 196 -15.56 12.66 -15.07
N SER A 197 -15.31 12.69 -16.38
CA SER A 197 -16.34 12.76 -17.40
C SER A 197 -17.06 11.41 -17.61
N PRO A 198 -18.29 11.41 -18.15
CA PRO A 198 -18.99 10.17 -18.50
C PRO A 198 -18.16 9.27 -19.45
N ASP A 199 -17.38 9.86 -20.35
CA ASP A 199 -16.53 9.10 -21.26
C ASP A 199 -15.41 8.38 -20.50
N GLN A 200 -14.78 9.02 -19.53
CA GLN A 200 -13.79 8.38 -18.65
C GLN A 200 -14.42 7.28 -17.82
N VAL A 201 -15.59 7.53 -17.22
CA VAL A 201 -16.34 6.52 -16.47
C VAL A 201 -16.66 5.30 -17.33
N SER A 202 -17.08 5.52 -18.60
CA SER A 202 -17.41 4.43 -19.52
C SER A 202 -16.21 3.54 -19.89
N GLN A 203 -14.98 4.01 -19.69
CA GLN A 203 -13.75 3.26 -19.93
C GLN A 203 -13.27 2.47 -18.71
N MET A 204 -13.92 2.65 -17.55
CA MET A 204 -13.57 1.89 -16.34
C MET A 204 -14.05 0.44 -16.46
N GLN A 205 -13.24 -0.45 -15.89
CA GLN A 205 -13.61 -1.86 -15.79
C GLN A 205 -14.65 -2.03 -14.68
N ARG A 206 -15.66 -2.85 -14.97
CA ARG A 206 -16.66 -3.25 -13.98
C ARG A 206 -16.41 -4.69 -13.56
N ILE A 207 -16.39 -4.91 -12.27
CA ILE A 207 -16.20 -6.24 -11.67
C ILE A 207 -17.55 -6.71 -11.16
N SER A 208 -18.00 -7.86 -11.65
CA SER A 208 -19.23 -8.47 -11.16
C SER A 208 -19.04 -9.14 -9.79
N LYS A 209 -20.14 -9.38 -9.07
CA LYS A 209 -20.14 -10.12 -7.80
C LYS A 209 -19.53 -11.52 -7.90
N ALA A 210 -19.64 -12.16 -9.06
CA ALA A 210 -19.08 -13.49 -9.28
C ALA A 210 -17.55 -13.46 -9.44
N GLU A 211 -17.00 -12.33 -9.88
CA GLU A 211 -15.56 -12.15 -10.12
C GLU A 211 -14.81 -11.58 -8.92
N ALA A 212 -15.49 -10.84 -8.04
CA ALA A 212 -14.84 -10.06 -6.98
C ALA A 212 -13.92 -10.88 -6.05
N GLU A 213 -14.30 -12.13 -5.74
CA GLU A 213 -13.46 -13.02 -4.91
C GLU A 213 -12.18 -13.48 -5.60
N HIS A 214 -12.09 -13.43 -6.94
CA HIS A 214 -10.87 -13.77 -7.67
C HIS A 214 -9.73 -12.77 -7.45
N PHE A 215 -10.04 -11.59 -6.94
CA PHE A 215 -9.06 -10.53 -6.65
C PHE A 215 -8.54 -10.59 -5.20
N VAL A 216 -8.90 -11.64 -4.46
CA VAL A 216 -8.50 -11.79 -3.05
C VAL A 216 -7.79 -13.11 -2.82
N TRP A 217 -6.57 -13.05 -2.34
CA TRP A 217 -5.90 -14.19 -1.75
C TRP A 217 -6.20 -14.25 -0.25
N ARG A 218 -6.59 -15.45 0.24
CA ARG A 218 -7.02 -15.67 1.63
C ARG A 218 -5.90 -16.29 2.45
N ALA A 219 -5.47 -15.62 3.52
CA ALA A 219 -4.41 -16.09 4.41
C ALA A 219 -4.72 -17.43 5.11
N GLY A 220 -6.00 -17.71 5.38
CA GLY A 220 -6.45 -18.98 5.97
C GLY A 220 -6.71 -20.09 4.94
N GLY A 221 -6.32 -19.91 3.68
CA GLY A 221 -6.51 -20.89 2.61
C GLY A 221 -5.64 -22.15 2.76
N ARG A 222 -6.06 -23.25 2.10
CA ARG A 222 -5.35 -24.54 2.19
C ARG A 222 -3.98 -24.57 1.50
N ASP A 223 -3.67 -23.55 0.70
CA ASP A 223 -2.46 -23.48 -0.13
C ASP A 223 -1.35 -22.63 0.51
N ALA A 224 -1.52 -22.22 1.78
CA ALA A 224 -0.49 -21.48 2.52
C ALA A 224 0.68 -22.43 2.84
N THR A 225 1.83 -22.18 2.21
CA THR A 225 3.11 -22.82 2.50
C THR A 225 4.00 -21.85 3.28
N PRO A 226 5.09 -22.28 3.92
CA PRO A 226 6.02 -21.38 4.62
C PRO A 226 6.51 -20.20 3.76
N THR A 227 6.59 -20.41 2.45
CA THR A 227 6.85 -19.37 1.46
C THR A 227 5.82 -19.47 0.36
N THR A 228 4.97 -18.45 0.20
CA THR A 228 3.88 -18.44 -0.78
C THR A 228 3.97 -17.17 -1.63
N GLU A 229 4.26 -17.32 -2.92
CA GLU A 229 4.14 -16.21 -3.88
C GLU A 229 2.66 -15.95 -4.13
N ILE A 230 2.22 -14.72 -3.87
CA ILE A 230 0.81 -14.30 -4.00
C ILE A 230 0.62 -13.50 -5.29
N ILE A 231 1.60 -12.64 -5.60
CA ILE A 231 1.67 -11.82 -6.81
C ILE A 231 2.98 -12.11 -7.50
N GLY A 232 2.91 -12.47 -8.76
CA GLY A 232 4.04 -12.88 -9.59
C GLY A 232 3.58 -13.73 -10.76
N ASP A 233 4.52 -14.19 -11.59
CA ASP A 233 4.19 -15.04 -12.75
C ASP A 233 3.70 -16.41 -12.29
N GLY A 234 2.46 -16.75 -12.64
CA GLY A 234 1.83 -18.00 -12.22
C GLY A 234 1.29 -18.03 -10.78
N ALA A 235 1.41 -16.94 -10.04
CA ALA A 235 0.84 -16.79 -8.70
C ALA A 235 -0.70 -16.69 -8.73
N PRO A 236 -1.40 -16.87 -7.60
CA PRO A 236 -2.86 -16.74 -7.52
C PRO A 236 -3.41 -15.40 -8.03
N LEU A 237 -2.70 -14.30 -7.78
CA LEU A 237 -3.01 -12.96 -8.30
C LEU A 237 -1.97 -12.60 -9.38
N GLY A 238 -1.88 -13.42 -10.44
CA GLY A 238 -0.78 -13.48 -11.40
C GLY A 238 -0.87 -12.54 -12.61
N TRP A 239 -1.64 -11.43 -12.56
CA TRP A 239 -1.59 -10.42 -13.62
C TRP A 239 -0.45 -9.42 -13.37
N PRO A 240 0.02 -8.70 -14.43
CA PRO A 240 1.18 -7.82 -14.31
C PRO A 240 0.96 -6.68 -13.29
N HIS A 241 1.87 -6.55 -12.34
CA HIS A 241 1.88 -5.50 -11.31
C HIS A 241 3.11 -4.60 -11.39
N GLY A 242 4.22 -5.07 -12.00
CA GLY A 242 5.55 -4.45 -11.96
C GLY A 242 6.32 -4.77 -10.68
N PHE A 243 5.72 -5.59 -9.79
CA PHE A 243 6.33 -6.09 -8.57
C PHE A 243 5.73 -7.44 -8.19
N THR A 244 6.47 -8.20 -7.36
CA THR A 244 6.02 -9.45 -6.76
C THR A 244 5.70 -9.27 -5.28
N VAL A 245 4.81 -10.10 -4.75
CA VAL A 245 4.52 -10.19 -3.31
C VAL A 245 4.58 -11.64 -2.86
N GLU A 246 5.46 -11.89 -1.91
CA GLU A 246 5.67 -13.19 -1.30
C GLU A 246 5.31 -13.12 0.19
N ARG A 247 4.53 -14.08 0.67
CA ARG A 247 4.28 -14.28 2.11
C ARG A 247 5.29 -15.26 2.66
N LEU A 248 5.93 -14.87 3.74
CA LEU A 248 6.89 -15.67 4.49
C LEU A 248 6.29 -16.03 5.84
N GLU A 249 6.29 -17.30 6.20
CA GLU A 249 5.93 -17.79 7.52
C GLU A 249 7.12 -18.53 8.11
N LEU A 250 7.64 -18.00 9.21
CA LEU A 250 8.81 -18.52 9.90
C LEU A 250 8.38 -19.07 11.26
N GLU A 251 8.66 -20.32 11.52
CA GLU A 251 8.34 -20.98 12.79
C GLU A 251 9.64 -21.40 13.51
N GLY A 252 9.71 -21.09 14.81
CA GLY A 252 10.81 -21.58 15.66
C GLY A 252 12.20 -21.22 15.12
N ALA A 253 13.01 -22.23 14.82
CA ALA A 253 14.39 -22.06 14.36
C ALA A 253 14.53 -21.91 12.82
N ASP A 254 13.43 -21.69 12.12
CA ASP A 254 13.45 -21.54 10.67
C ASP A 254 14.29 -20.33 10.26
N THR A 255 14.97 -20.50 9.15
CA THR A 255 15.75 -19.44 8.51
C THR A 255 15.34 -19.30 7.06
N HIS A 256 15.14 -18.09 6.62
CA HIS A 256 14.91 -17.76 5.22
C HIS A 256 16.05 -16.87 4.70
N SER A 257 16.77 -17.36 3.71
CA SER A 257 17.87 -16.61 3.11
C SER A 257 17.38 -15.85 1.90
N LEU A 258 17.59 -14.54 1.89
CA LEU A 258 17.34 -13.73 0.71
C LEU A 258 18.61 -13.71 -0.15
N PRO A 259 18.51 -14.04 -1.43
CA PRO A 259 19.66 -13.96 -2.33
C PRO A 259 20.12 -12.51 -2.49
N ILE A 260 21.36 -12.32 -2.95
CA ILE A 260 21.85 -10.99 -3.31
C ILE A 260 21.00 -10.48 -4.48
N VAL A 261 20.27 -9.41 -4.25
CA VAL A 261 19.38 -8.79 -5.23
C VAL A 261 20.02 -7.57 -5.89
N SER A 262 19.58 -7.24 -7.08
CA SER A 262 20.06 -6.10 -7.87
C SER A 262 19.37 -4.78 -7.53
N SER A 263 18.17 -4.85 -6.94
CA SER A 263 17.34 -3.71 -6.54
C SER A 263 16.95 -3.84 -5.05
N PRO A 264 16.61 -2.73 -4.38
CA PRO A 264 16.08 -2.79 -3.03
C PRO A 264 14.77 -3.57 -2.99
N GLU A 265 14.55 -4.27 -1.89
CA GLU A 265 13.31 -4.99 -1.58
C GLU A 265 12.71 -4.46 -0.28
N VAL A 266 11.44 -4.74 -0.06
CA VAL A 266 10.75 -4.34 1.16
C VAL A 266 10.25 -5.57 1.90
N VAL A 267 10.46 -5.59 3.21
CA VAL A 267 9.82 -6.58 4.09
C VAL A 267 8.92 -5.85 5.07
N PHE A 268 7.66 -6.26 5.08
CA PHE A 268 6.64 -5.82 6.03
C PHE A 268 6.32 -6.97 6.99
N VAL A 269 6.46 -6.73 8.29
CA VAL A 269 6.14 -7.72 9.32
C VAL A 269 4.63 -7.64 9.62
N HIS A 270 3.89 -8.68 9.23
CA HIS A 270 2.46 -8.73 9.51
C HIS A 270 2.18 -9.09 10.98
N SER A 271 2.86 -10.11 11.50
CA SER A 271 2.68 -10.54 12.90
C SER A 271 3.93 -11.23 13.43
N GLY A 272 4.06 -11.24 14.75
CA GLY A 272 5.23 -11.83 15.43
C GLY A 272 6.44 -10.92 15.40
N ASN A 273 7.63 -11.51 15.58
CA ASN A 273 8.91 -10.82 15.64
C ASN A 273 9.86 -11.40 14.60
N LEU A 274 10.48 -10.53 13.80
CA LEU A 274 11.44 -10.88 12.78
C LEU A 274 12.82 -10.33 13.13
N VAL A 275 13.85 -11.15 13.01
CA VAL A 275 15.25 -10.72 13.10
C VAL A 275 15.89 -10.90 11.72
N ILE A 276 16.44 -9.83 11.20
CA ILE A 276 17.17 -9.81 9.92
C ILE A 276 18.65 -9.67 10.22
N ARG A 277 19.47 -10.62 9.73
CA ARG A 277 20.92 -10.66 9.91
C ARG A 277 21.64 -10.46 8.60
N TRP A 278 22.79 -9.77 8.67
CA TRP A 278 23.73 -9.60 7.56
C TRP A 278 25.16 -9.58 8.11
N PRO A 279 26.22 -9.64 7.29
CA PRO A 279 27.61 -9.67 7.77
C PRO A 279 28.00 -8.50 8.69
N GLY A 280 27.28 -7.38 8.67
CA GLY A 280 27.56 -6.18 9.47
C GLY A 280 26.75 -6.06 10.75
N GLY A 281 25.77 -6.93 11.03
CA GLY A 281 24.93 -6.85 12.22
C GLY A 281 23.58 -7.55 12.10
N GLU A 282 22.65 -7.13 12.95
CA GLU A 282 21.26 -7.58 12.93
C GLU A 282 20.31 -6.44 13.30
N VAL A 283 19.06 -6.57 12.90
CA VAL A 283 17.95 -5.68 13.27
C VAL A 283 16.73 -6.52 13.63
N ALA A 284 16.03 -6.13 14.68
CA ALA A 284 14.77 -6.76 15.09
C ALA A 284 13.59 -5.88 14.70
N LEU A 285 12.52 -6.52 14.19
CA LEU A 285 11.28 -5.89 13.74
C LEU A 285 10.10 -6.56 14.43
N GLY A 286 9.07 -5.77 14.74
CA GLY A 286 7.81 -6.25 15.28
C GLY A 286 6.66 -6.12 14.26
N GLY A 287 5.49 -6.62 14.63
CA GLY A 287 4.29 -6.51 13.78
C GLY A 287 3.97 -5.06 13.41
N GLY A 288 3.78 -4.80 12.12
CA GLY A 288 3.54 -3.49 11.51
C GLY A 288 4.81 -2.77 11.04
N ASP A 289 6.01 -3.18 11.47
CA ASP A 289 7.26 -2.57 11.04
C ASP A 289 7.56 -2.90 9.58
N THR A 290 8.18 -1.96 8.89
CA THR A 290 8.62 -2.07 7.48
C THR A 290 10.10 -1.79 7.38
N ILE A 291 10.83 -2.56 6.60
CA ILE A 291 12.25 -2.33 6.29
C ILE A 291 12.50 -2.39 4.80
N THR A 292 13.33 -1.48 4.31
CA THR A 292 13.95 -1.59 3.00
C THR A 292 15.26 -2.37 3.10
N ILE A 293 15.32 -3.51 2.45
CA ILE A 293 16.51 -4.35 2.32
C ILE A 293 17.29 -3.87 1.09
N PRO A 294 18.47 -3.28 1.28
CA PRO A 294 19.25 -2.78 0.16
C PRO A 294 19.91 -3.92 -0.62
N SER A 295 20.21 -3.66 -1.89
CA SER A 295 20.96 -4.60 -2.73
C SER A 295 22.40 -4.82 -2.27
N GLY A 296 22.98 -5.94 -2.70
CA GLY A 296 24.42 -6.19 -2.62
C GLY A 296 24.92 -6.81 -1.31
N ALA A 297 24.06 -7.41 -0.49
CA ALA A 297 24.46 -8.19 0.67
C ALA A 297 23.64 -9.48 0.78
N ASP A 298 24.13 -10.44 1.57
CA ASP A 298 23.38 -11.63 1.95
C ASP A 298 22.57 -11.32 3.20
N TRP A 299 21.29 -11.67 3.18
CA TRP A 299 20.38 -11.44 4.27
C TRP A 299 19.77 -12.75 4.75
N VAL A 300 19.64 -12.91 6.05
CA VAL A 300 19.02 -14.06 6.68
C VAL A 300 17.91 -13.59 7.62
N LEU A 301 16.71 -14.04 7.37
CA LEU A 301 15.53 -13.77 8.15
C LEU A 301 15.31 -14.94 9.12
N THR A 302 15.06 -14.63 10.39
CA THR A 302 14.78 -15.63 11.44
C THR A 302 13.69 -15.14 12.37
N SER A 303 12.98 -16.06 13.01
CA SER A 303 12.06 -15.74 14.09
C SER A 303 12.26 -16.73 15.23
N GLY A 304 12.20 -16.28 16.49
CA GLY A 304 12.26 -17.16 17.65
C GLY A 304 10.88 -17.71 18.05
N ASP A 305 9.84 -16.90 17.92
CA ASP A 305 8.50 -17.17 18.43
C ASP A 305 7.43 -17.28 17.33
N GLY A 306 7.88 -17.31 16.07
CA GLY A 306 7.00 -17.28 14.89
C GLY A 306 6.80 -15.86 14.35
N CYS A 307 6.73 -15.76 13.01
CA CYS A 307 6.54 -14.51 12.30
C CYS A 307 5.84 -14.77 10.96
N VAL A 308 4.91 -13.90 10.62
CA VAL A 308 4.41 -13.77 9.25
C VAL A 308 4.85 -12.43 8.71
N ALA A 309 5.53 -12.43 7.58
CA ALA A 309 5.98 -11.24 6.89
C ALA A 309 5.61 -11.30 5.40
N TYR A 310 5.57 -10.15 4.76
CA TYR A 310 5.41 -10.02 3.32
C TYR A 310 6.65 -9.35 2.74
N ARG A 311 7.19 -9.97 1.70
CA ARG A 311 8.31 -9.42 0.93
C ARG A 311 7.75 -8.87 -0.38
N VAL A 312 8.16 -7.66 -0.71
CA VAL A 312 7.83 -6.99 -1.97
C VAL A 312 9.12 -6.75 -2.73
N SER A 313 9.18 -7.19 -3.97
CA SER A 313 10.32 -7.00 -4.86
C SER A 313 9.87 -6.55 -6.24
N ARG A 314 10.75 -5.83 -6.94
CA ARG A 314 10.51 -5.45 -8.32
C ARG A 314 10.62 -6.67 -9.24
N ASP A 315 9.76 -6.75 -10.27
CA ASP A 315 9.82 -7.77 -11.33
C ASP A 315 11.13 -7.73 -12.12
#